data_b52e2c5e36b2fc9e0dce087adc4fce6a
#
_entry.id   b52e2c5e36b2fc9e0dce087adc4fce6a
#
_cell.length_a   1.000
_cell.length_b   1.000
_cell.length_c   1.000
_cell.angle_alpha   90.00
_cell.angle_beta   90.00
_cell.angle_gamma   90.00
#
_symmetry.space_group_name_H-M   'P 1'
#
loop_
_entity.id
_entity.type
_entity.pdbx_description
1 polymer ?
#
loop_
_entity_poly.entity_id
_entity_poly.type
_entity_poly.pdbx_seq_one_letter_code
_entity_poly.pdbx_strand_id
1 'polypeptide(L)'
;TAKAKGPVINIRTDNVSMIIRVEQDGRLNTLHFGGAIEYASAFSDFKSGIHGNHGAPYDTYPTQGWRGFNEPALAITHKNGDLNTELRYLSHETRTLTDNNITETTIHLADKAEGVEVDLVYTAYKKQNVITAHSVIRNNEKGAVTLRNYYSSALPIRADKYLLTHLYGSWAHEARVDNTLLTHGIKTIESKKGTRTTHTENPAFMISLDTDTFSETTGDVVAGALAWSGNFRLNFELTEFNILNILAGINPYASAYTLAKGESFSTPEMIWTFSDRGAGQASRNLHRWARDYWMHSGYGMVPTLLNSWEG
;
A
#
# COMPACT_ATOMS: atom_id res chain seq x y z
N THR A 1 22.46 -29.04 3.17
CA THR A 1 21.64 -28.83 1.98
C THR A 1 21.08 -27.42 2.04
N ALA A 2 21.49 -26.56 1.08
CA ALA A 2 20.91 -25.22 0.96
C ALA A 2 19.39 -25.37 0.77
N LYS A 3 18.59 -24.77 1.66
CA LYS A 3 17.14 -24.74 1.50
C LYS A 3 16.82 -24.03 0.18
N ALA A 4 15.86 -24.58 -0.57
CA ALA A 4 15.40 -23.96 -1.80
C ALA A 4 14.95 -22.52 -1.53
N LYS A 5 15.39 -21.59 -2.38
CA LYS A 5 14.96 -20.19 -2.32
C LYS A 5 13.46 -20.14 -2.62
N GLY A 6 12.73 -19.28 -1.91
CA GLY A 6 11.31 -19.08 -2.18
C GLY A 6 11.07 -18.37 -3.53
N PRO A 7 9.84 -18.40 -4.03
CA PRO A 7 9.48 -17.75 -5.29
C PRO A 7 9.69 -16.24 -5.23
N VAL A 8 10.02 -15.66 -6.39
CA VAL A 8 10.05 -14.21 -6.62
C VAL A 8 8.86 -13.86 -7.51
N ILE A 9 7.98 -13.01 -7.02
CA ILE A 9 6.74 -12.61 -7.68
C ILE A 9 6.95 -11.22 -8.27
N ASN A 10 6.73 -11.08 -9.57
CA ASN A 10 6.82 -9.80 -10.28
C ASN A 10 5.41 -9.33 -10.68
N ILE A 11 4.91 -8.33 -9.98
CA ILE A 11 3.67 -7.65 -10.34
C ILE A 11 4.06 -6.49 -11.24
N ARG A 12 3.74 -6.61 -12.55
CA ARG A 12 4.34 -5.75 -13.57
C ARG A 12 3.31 -5.07 -14.45
N THR A 13 3.57 -3.80 -14.73
CA THR A 13 2.96 -3.01 -15.81
C THR A 13 3.98 -2.79 -16.94
N ASP A 14 3.67 -1.96 -17.93
CA ASP A 14 4.61 -1.66 -19.00
C ASP A 14 5.89 -0.98 -18.46
N ASN A 15 5.77 -0.07 -17.50
CA ASN A 15 6.90 0.72 -16.99
C ASN A 15 7.12 0.63 -15.47
N VAL A 16 6.33 -0.17 -14.75
CA VAL A 16 6.44 -0.30 -13.28
C VAL A 16 6.52 -1.76 -12.88
N SER A 17 7.35 -2.07 -11.90
CA SER A 17 7.39 -3.38 -11.24
C SER A 17 7.33 -3.25 -9.74
N MET A 18 6.58 -4.17 -9.11
CA MET A 18 6.65 -4.50 -7.70
C MET A 18 7.19 -5.91 -7.56
N ILE A 19 8.35 -6.07 -6.91
CA ILE A 19 8.99 -7.37 -6.72
C ILE A 19 8.83 -7.81 -5.28
N ILE A 20 8.16 -8.93 -5.10
CA ILE A 20 7.94 -9.57 -3.80
C ILE A 20 8.66 -10.91 -3.79
N ARG A 21 9.46 -11.16 -2.76
CA ARG A 21 10.13 -12.45 -2.55
C ARG A 21 9.58 -13.15 -1.33
N VAL A 22 9.40 -14.46 -1.44
CA VAL A 22 9.06 -15.33 -0.31
C VAL A 22 10.36 -15.73 0.39
N GLU A 23 10.47 -15.40 1.68
CA GLU A 23 11.63 -15.74 2.51
C GLU A 23 11.56 -17.19 3.01
N GLN A 24 12.68 -17.71 3.50
CA GLN A 24 12.77 -19.11 3.99
C GLN A 24 11.84 -19.41 5.17
N ASP A 25 11.51 -18.41 5.95
CA ASP A 25 10.59 -18.51 7.08
C ASP A 25 9.12 -18.32 6.67
N GLY A 26 8.84 -18.15 5.37
CA GLY A 26 7.51 -17.94 4.82
C GLY A 26 7.03 -16.49 4.85
N ARG A 27 7.87 -15.55 5.28
CA ARG A 27 7.60 -14.12 5.24
C ARG A 27 7.71 -13.59 3.82
N LEU A 28 7.01 -12.51 3.51
CA LEU A 28 7.12 -11.80 2.24
C LEU A 28 7.93 -10.52 2.41
N ASN A 29 8.87 -10.28 1.50
CA ASN A 29 9.60 -9.02 1.42
C ASN A 29 9.34 -8.34 0.07
N THR A 30 8.91 -7.07 0.11
CA THR A 30 8.89 -6.23 -1.09
C THR A 30 10.27 -5.62 -1.29
N LEU A 31 10.96 -6.07 -2.31
CA LEU A 31 12.36 -5.72 -2.57
C LEU A 31 12.53 -4.59 -3.58
N HIS A 32 11.50 -4.31 -4.37
CA HIS A 32 11.50 -3.26 -5.38
C HIS A 32 10.09 -2.75 -5.63
N PHE A 33 9.96 -1.45 -5.71
CA PHE A 33 8.85 -0.75 -6.34
C PHE A 33 9.40 0.45 -7.12
N GLY A 34 9.30 0.40 -8.43
CA GLY A 34 9.95 1.37 -9.30
C GLY A 34 9.83 1.01 -10.77
N GLY A 35 10.81 1.39 -11.57
CA GLY A 35 10.89 1.07 -13.00
C GLY A 35 10.74 -0.42 -13.28
N ALA A 36 10.17 -0.76 -14.44
CA ALA A 36 9.88 -2.15 -14.80
C ALA A 36 11.15 -3.02 -14.84
N ILE A 37 11.06 -4.17 -14.21
CA ILE A 37 12.12 -5.19 -14.15
C ILE A 37 11.73 -6.37 -15.04
N GLU A 38 12.57 -6.70 -16.00
CA GLU A 38 12.33 -7.83 -16.89
C GLU A 38 12.69 -9.17 -16.25
N TYR A 39 13.84 -9.23 -15.56
CA TYR A 39 14.38 -10.46 -14.97
C TYR A 39 14.32 -10.41 -13.44
N ALA A 40 13.13 -10.58 -12.89
CA ALA A 40 12.90 -10.54 -11.44
C ALA A 40 13.67 -11.60 -10.66
N SER A 41 14.09 -12.70 -11.32
CA SER A 41 14.91 -13.75 -10.72
C SER A 41 16.25 -13.24 -10.16
N ALA A 42 16.76 -12.11 -10.64
CA ALA A 42 17.94 -11.45 -10.06
C ALA A 42 17.77 -11.09 -8.58
N PHE A 43 16.51 -10.89 -8.13
CA PHE A 43 16.20 -10.60 -6.73
C PHE A 43 16.23 -11.83 -5.81
N SER A 44 16.35 -13.04 -6.37
CA SER A 44 16.46 -14.27 -5.56
C SER A 44 17.66 -14.25 -4.62
N ASP A 45 18.75 -13.60 -5.02
CA ASP A 45 20.01 -13.50 -4.26
C ASP A 45 20.19 -12.18 -3.52
N PHE A 46 19.24 -11.27 -3.62
CA PHE A 46 19.31 -9.97 -2.95
C PHE A 46 19.46 -10.17 -1.43
N LYS A 47 20.42 -9.46 -0.85
CA LYS A 47 20.65 -9.41 0.60
C LYS A 47 20.42 -8.00 1.09
N SER A 48 19.56 -7.83 2.08
CA SER A 48 19.26 -6.51 2.65
C SER A 48 20.46 -5.89 3.39
N GLY A 49 21.40 -6.72 3.83
CA GLY A 49 22.49 -6.31 4.74
C GLY A 49 22.02 -6.08 6.19
N ILE A 50 20.73 -6.24 6.47
CA ILE A 50 20.15 -6.04 7.79
C ILE A 50 20.02 -7.39 8.50
N HIS A 51 20.54 -7.49 9.72
CA HIS A 51 20.46 -8.71 10.52
C HIS A 51 19.03 -8.98 10.97
N GLY A 52 18.65 -10.26 11.01
CA GLY A 52 17.28 -10.66 11.36
C GLY A 52 16.84 -10.32 12.80
N ASN A 53 17.73 -9.92 13.69
CA ASN A 53 17.39 -9.40 15.02
C ASN A 53 16.93 -7.93 15.01
N HIS A 54 17.01 -7.25 13.88
CA HIS A 54 16.49 -5.89 13.65
C HIS A 54 15.09 -5.90 13.01
N GLY A 55 14.37 -7.00 13.09
CA GLY A 55 13.03 -7.11 12.56
C GLY A 55 12.96 -7.46 11.08
N ALA A 56 11.89 -7.03 10.41
CA ALA A 56 11.61 -7.30 9.01
C ALA A 56 11.32 -6.00 8.24
N PRO A 57 12.33 -5.18 7.97
CA PRO A 57 12.13 -3.83 7.44
C PRO A 57 11.57 -3.78 6.00
N TYR A 58 11.59 -4.90 5.27
CA TYR A 58 11.02 -5.04 3.93
C TYR A 58 9.72 -5.83 3.90
N ASP A 59 9.09 -6.09 5.05
CA ASP A 59 7.87 -6.89 5.12
C ASP A 59 6.78 -6.28 4.22
N THR A 60 6.23 -7.10 3.35
CA THR A 60 5.18 -6.71 2.40
C THR A 60 3.87 -6.36 3.10
N TYR A 61 3.56 -7.00 4.23
CA TYR A 61 2.35 -6.78 5.01
C TYR A 61 2.64 -7.07 6.48
N PRO A 62 3.27 -6.12 7.21
CA PRO A 62 3.73 -6.33 8.57
C PRO A 62 2.55 -6.55 9.53
N THR A 63 2.68 -7.53 10.41
CA THR A 63 1.71 -7.85 11.45
C THR A 63 2.24 -7.51 12.83
N GLN A 64 1.35 -7.29 13.79
CA GLN A 64 1.74 -7.13 15.18
C GLN A 64 2.31 -8.45 15.74
N GLY A 65 3.40 -8.36 16.44
CA GLY A 65 4.14 -9.51 16.96
C GLY A 65 5.20 -10.00 15.96
N TRP A 66 5.65 -11.20 16.07
CA TRP A 66 6.59 -11.93 15.24
C TRP A 66 7.66 -11.09 14.52
N ARG A 67 8.53 -10.41 15.28
CA ARG A 67 9.57 -9.52 14.78
C ARG A 67 9.04 -8.29 14.02
N GLY A 68 7.79 -7.92 14.23
CA GLY A 68 7.23 -6.66 13.75
C GLY A 68 7.68 -5.51 14.65
N PHE A 69 8.75 -4.80 14.30
CA PHE A 69 9.25 -3.63 15.04
C PHE A 69 8.78 -2.31 14.44
N ASN A 70 8.12 -2.37 13.29
CA ASN A 70 7.50 -1.24 12.61
C ASN A 70 6.00 -1.20 12.88
N GLU A 71 5.36 -0.11 12.49
CA GLU A 71 3.91 0.03 12.56
C GLU A 71 3.24 -1.12 11.78
N PRO A 72 2.34 -1.90 12.39
CA PRO A 72 1.74 -3.04 11.73
C PRO A 72 0.62 -2.64 10.76
N ALA A 73 0.61 -3.26 9.58
CA ALA A 73 -0.53 -3.17 8.66
C ALA A 73 -1.75 -3.94 9.20
N LEU A 74 -1.50 -5.04 9.91
CA LEU A 74 -2.54 -5.85 10.55
C LEU A 74 -2.23 -6.03 12.03
N ALA A 75 -3.17 -5.66 12.88
CA ALA A 75 -3.14 -5.92 14.32
C ALA A 75 -4.48 -6.51 14.75
N ILE A 76 -4.44 -7.70 15.30
CA ILE A 76 -5.61 -8.48 15.71
C ILE A 76 -5.55 -8.75 17.21
N THR A 77 -6.70 -8.67 17.86
CA THR A 77 -6.91 -9.34 19.13
C THR A 77 -7.59 -10.68 18.82
N HIS A 78 -6.85 -11.76 18.98
CA HIS A 78 -7.32 -13.12 18.74
C HIS A 78 -8.36 -13.55 19.77
N LYS A 79 -9.11 -14.62 19.49
CA LYS A 79 -10.16 -15.14 20.37
C LYS A 79 -9.67 -15.40 21.80
N ASN A 80 -8.44 -15.85 21.96
CA ASN A 80 -7.81 -16.15 23.27
C ASN A 80 -7.22 -14.91 23.96
N GLY A 81 -7.30 -13.72 23.34
CA GLY A 81 -6.72 -12.46 23.82
C GLY A 81 -5.28 -12.24 23.38
N ASP A 82 -4.66 -13.17 22.66
CA ASP A 82 -3.33 -12.99 22.09
C ASP A 82 -3.32 -11.88 21.02
N LEU A 83 -2.20 -11.21 20.91
CA LEU A 83 -1.98 -10.11 19.98
C LEU A 83 -0.96 -10.45 18.88
N ASN A 84 -0.28 -11.58 18.99
CA ASN A 84 0.72 -11.99 18.02
C ASN A 84 0.05 -12.64 16.80
N THR A 85 0.36 -12.15 15.61
CA THR A 85 -0.12 -12.70 14.34
C THR A 85 1.07 -13.03 13.46
N GLU A 86 1.19 -14.30 13.07
CA GLU A 86 2.31 -14.85 12.31
C GLU A 86 1.87 -15.31 10.92
N LEU A 87 1.72 -14.38 9.98
CA LEU A 87 1.33 -14.71 8.61
C LEU A 87 2.49 -15.34 7.83
N ARG A 88 2.26 -16.51 7.25
CA ARG A 88 3.21 -17.22 6.39
C ARG A 88 2.62 -17.49 5.03
N TYR A 89 3.44 -17.37 4.00
CA TYR A 89 3.09 -17.69 2.63
C TYR A 89 2.60 -19.14 2.49
N LEU A 90 1.49 -19.30 1.78
CA LEU A 90 0.94 -20.60 1.37
C LEU A 90 1.13 -20.83 -0.12
N SER A 91 0.64 -19.91 -0.93
CA SER A 91 0.64 -19.97 -2.40
C SER A 91 0.39 -18.60 -2.99
N HIS A 92 0.55 -18.49 -4.29
CA HIS A 92 0.07 -17.35 -5.07
C HIS A 92 -0.42 -17.82 -6.43
N GLU A 93 -1.28 -17.03 -7.03
CA GLU A 93 -1.73 -17.18 -8.40
C GLU A 93 -1.73 -15.84 -9.12
N THR A 94 -1.47 -15.89 -10.42
CA THR A 94 -1.56 -14.73 -11.31
C THR A 94 -2.42 -15.08 -12.49
N ARG A 95 -3.42 -14.26 -12.79
CA ARG A 95 -4.32 -14.45 -13.93
C ARG A 95 -4.43 -13.18 -14.75
N THR A 96 -4.52 -13.33 -16.06
CA THR A 96 -4.92 -12.24 -16.96
C THR A 96 -6.43 -12.19 -16.99
N LEU A 97 -7.01 -11.02 -16.76
CA LEU A 97 -8.47 -10.84 -16.80
C LEU A 97 -8.98 -10.79 -18.26
N THR A 98 -10.29 -10.74 -18.43
CA THR A 98 -10.95 -10.63 -19.75
C THR A 98 -10.43 -9.42 -20.53
N ASP A 99 -10.18 -8.30 -19.86
CA ASP A 99 -9.36 -7.22 -20.40
C ASP A 99 -7.88 -7.61 -20.29
N ASN A 100 -7.26 -7.98 -21.40
CA ASN A 100 -5.86 -8.41 -21.47
C ASN A 100 -4.85 -7.35 -21.00
N ASN A 101 -5.29 -6.12 -20.77
CA ASN A 101 -4.49 -5.06 -20.15
C ASN A 101 -4.32 -5.26 -18.64
N ILE A 102 -5.14 -6.12 -18.02
CA ILE A 102 -5.21 -6.28 -16.57
C ILE A 102 -4.71 -7.67 -16.17
N THR A 103 -3.76 -7.72 -15.24
CA THR A 103 -3.37 -8.94 -14.54
C THR A 103 -3.63 -8.79 -13.04
N GLU A 104 -4.18 -9.83 -12.44
CA GLU A 104 -4.41 -9.91 -11.00
C GLU A 104 -3.53 -10.98 -10.39
N THR A 105 -2.83 -10.62 -9.33
CA THR A 105 -2.00 -11.54 -8.54
C THR A 105 -2.56 -11.58 -7.12
N THR A 106 -2.91 -12.77 -6.65
CA THR A 106 -3.34 -13.02 -5.27
C THR A 106 -2.28 -13.83 -4.55
N ILE A 107 -1.83 -13.34 -3.39
CA ILE A 107 -0.88 -14.04 -2.53
C ILE A 107 -1.62 -14.47 -1.26
N HIS A 108 -1.66 -15.77 -1.01
CA HIS A 108 -2.34 -16.37 0.14
C HIS A 108 -1.39 -16.53 1.31
N LEU A 109 -1.77 -15.97 2.45
CA LEU A 109 -1.05 -16.04 3.73
C LEU A 109 -1.94 -16.66 4.81
N ALA A 110 -1.34 -17.34 5.76
CA ALA A 110 -2.07 -17.85 6.94
C ALA A 110 -1.23 -17.78 8.20
N ASP A 111 -1.89 -17.49 9.31
CA ASP A 111 -1.44 -17.82 10.66
C ASP A 111 -2.05 -19.17 11.04
N LYS A 112 -1.22 -20.21 10.99
CA LYS A 112 -1.70 -21.57 11.28
C LYS A 112 -1.91 -21.83 12.78
N ALA A 113 -1.30 -21.04 13.64
CA ALA A 113 -1.45 -21.19 15.09
C ALA A 113 -2.81 -20.66 15.56
N GLU A 114 -3.19 -19.50 15.08
CA GLU A 114 -4.42 -18.82 15.49
C GLU A 114 -5.60 -19.06 14.52
N GLY A 115 -5.35 -19.29 13.24
CA GLY A 115 -6.39 -19.58 12.27
C GLY A 115 -6.90 -18.36 11.50
N VAL A 116 -6.09 -17.33 11.36
CA VAL A 116 -6.36 -16.18 10.49
C VAL A 116 -5.72 -16.40 9.14
N GLU A 117 -6.43 -16.03 8.07
CA GLU A 117 -5.92 -16.02 6.70
C GLU A 117 -6.00 -14.63 6.11
N VAL A 118 -5.05 -14.30 5.25
CA VAL A 118 -5.02 -13.02 4.53
C VAL A 118 -4.67 -13.26 3.07
N ASP A 119 -5.51 -12.76 2.17
CA ASP A 119 -5.14 -12.63 0.76
C ASP A 119 -4.66 -11.21 0.50
N LEU A 120 -3.48 -11.07 -0.08
CA LEU A 120 -2.99 -9.82 -0.65
C LEU A 120 -3.30 -9.85 -2.15
N VAL A 121 -4.17 -8.95 -2.60
CA VAL A 121 -4.64 -8.88 -3.97
C VAL A 121 -4.03 -7.66 -4.65
N TYR A 122 -3.31 -7.89 -5.74
CA TYR A 122 -2.68 -6.87 -6.56
C TYR A 122 -3.24 -6.92 -7.97
N THR A 123 -3.70 -5.79 -8.49
CA THR A 123 -4.21 -5.67 -9.86
C THR A 123 -3.34 -4.70 -10.65
N ALA A 124 -2.65 -5.21 -11.65
CA ALA A 124 -1.77 -4.41 -12.50
C ALA A 124 -2.48 -4.01 -13.79
N TYR A 125 -2.60 -2.70 -14.02
CA TYR A 125 -3.13 -2.07 -15.23
C TYR A 125 -1.95 -1.67 -16.11
N LYS A 126 -1.62 -2.53 -17.09
CA LYS A 126 -0.34 -2.49 -17.81
C LYS A 126 -0.06 -1.14 -18.48
N LYS A 127 -0.96 -0.67 -19.32
CA LYS A 127 -0.79 0.57 -20.11
C LYS A 127 -0.87 1.85 -19.27
N GLN A 128 -1.58 1.81 -18.13
CA GLN A 128 -1.75 2.94 -17.23
C GLN A 128 -0.62 3.07 -16.21
N ASN A 129 0.21 2.03 -16.07
CA ASN A 129 1.30 1.97 -15.09
C ASN A 129 0.80 2.14 -13.65
N VAL A 130 -0.34 1.52 -13.36
CA VAL A 130 -0.97 1.53 -12.04
C VAL A 130 -1.08 0.11 -11.50
N ILE A 131 -0.79 -0.04 -10.22
CA ILE A 131 -1.01 -1.28 -9.46
C ILE A 131 -1.95 -0.94 -8.31
N THR A 132 -3.13 -1.56 -8.24
CA THR A 132 -3.98 -1.46 -7.07
C THR A 132 -3.69 -2.61 -6.11
N ALA A 133 -3.88 -2.37 -4.82
CA ALA A 133 -3.62 -3.35 -3.76
C ALA A 133 -4.69 -3.27 -2.68
N HIS A 134 -5.21 -4.43 -2.26
CA HIS A 134 -6.05 -4.54 -1.08
C HIS A 134 -5.82 -5.88 -0.37
N SER A 135 -6.31 -5.99 0.84
CA SER A 135 -6.25 -7.24 1.61
C SER A 135 -7.65 -7.77 1.92
N VAL A 136 -7.77 -9.10 1.95
CA VAL A 136 -8.97 -9.80 2.41
C VAL A 136 -8.58 -10.62 3.63
N ILE A 137 -9.14 -10.28 4.78
CA ILE A 137 -8.80 -10.89 6.08
C ILE A 137 -9.94 -11.83 6.45
N ARG A 138 -9.64 -13.11 6.71
CA ARG A 138 -10.61 -14.15 7.09
C ARG A 138 -10.35 -14.67 8.49
N ASN A 139 -11.39 -14.82 9.26
CA ASN A 139 -11.34 -15.43 10.57
C ASN A 139 -11.81 -16.90 10.52
N ASN A 140 -10.88 -17.84 10.63
CA ASN A 140 -11.17 -19.27 10.75
C ASN A 140 -10.99 -19.80 12.18
N GLU A 141 -10.78 -18.93 13.18
CA GLU A 141 -10.72 -19.31 14.59
C GLU A 141 -12.07 -19.82 15.09
N LYS A 142 -12.05 -20.50 16.23
CA LYS A 142 -13.27 -21.04 16.87
C LYS A 142 -14.17 -19.96 17.51
N GLY A 143 -13.82 -18.69 17.42
CA GLY A 143 -14.57 -17.57 17.98
C GLY A 143 -14.29 -16.27 17.20
N ALA A 144 -14.89 -15.18 17.67
CA ALA A 144 -14.68 -13.86 17.07
C ALA A 144 -13.29 -13.31 17.37
N VAL A 145 -12.75 -12.54 16.43
CA VAL A 145 -11.52 -11.76 16.55
C VAL A 145 -11.82 -10.28 16.37
N THR A 146 -10.98 -9.40 16.89
CA THR A 146 -11.11 -7.96 16.71
C THR A 146 -9.94 -7.43 15.89
N LEU A 147 -10.25 -6.83 14.72
CA LEU A 147 -9.28 -6.11 13.92
C LEU A 147 -9.06 -4.73 14.53
N ARG A 148 -7.82 -4.41 14.91
CA ARG A 148 -7.43 -3.12 15.49
C ARG A 148 -6.73 -2.23 14.49
N ASN A 149 -5.80 -2.78 13.70
CA ASN A 149 -5.27 -2.21 12.46
C ASN A 149 -5.61 -3.14 11.31
N TYR A 150 -6.05 -2.61 10.20
CA TYR A 150 -6.44 -3.37 9.01
C TYR A 150 -6.23 -2.51 7.75
N TYR A 151 -4.95 -2.14 7.54
CA TYR A 151 -4.56 -1.34 6.38
C TYR A 151 -4.73 -2.13 5.08
N SER A 152 -5.04 -1.41 4.02
CA SER A 152 -5.23 -1.99 2.68
C SER A 152 -3.93 -2.50 2.09
N SER A 153 -2.85 -1.76 2.31
CA SER A 153 -1.55 -2.01 1.71
C SER A 153 -0.42 -1.44 2.56
N ALA A 154 0.71 -2.11 2.50
CA ALA A 154 2.00 -1.64 2.98
C ALA A 154 3.00 -1.65 1.84
N LEU A 155 3.87 -0.65 1.79
CA LEU A 155 4.92 -0.54 0.78
C LEU A 155 6.22 -0.05 1.41
N PRO A 156 7.23 -0.92 1.61
CA PRO A 156 8.57 -0.49 1.95
C PRO A 156 9.31 -0.03 0.67
N ILE A 157 9.93 1.14 0.73
CA ILE A 157 10.78 1.67 -0.33
C ILE A 157 12.11 2.14 0.23
N ARG A 158 13.15 2.12 -0.60
CA ARG A 158 14.50 2.54 -0.23
C ARG A 158 15.03 3.63 -1.15
N ALA A 159 15.44 4.74 -0.55
CA ALA A 159 16.13 5.86 -1.19
C ALA A 159 17.01 6.55 -0.15
N ASP A 160 17.82 7.52 -0.55
CA ASP A 160 18.62 8.30 0.39
C ASP A 160 17.81 9.46 1.01
N LYS A 161 16.84 10.01 0.26
CA LYS A 161 15.95 11.08 0.69
C LYS A 161 14.53 10.83 0.22
N TYR A 162 13.57 11.36 0.96
CA TYR A 162 12.12 11.23 0.68
C TYR A 162 11.44 12.57 0.87
N LEU A 163 11.04 13.23 -0.21
CA LEU A 163 10.25 14.45 -0.17
C LEU A 163 8.77 14.08 -0.35
N LEU A 164 8.02 14.16 0.73
CA LEU A 164 6.57 13.94 0.74
C LEU A 164 5.84 15.20 0.28
N THR A 165 5.04 15.07 -0.77
CA THR A 165 4.12 16.09 -1.27
C THR A 165 2.69 15.62 -1.07
N HIS A 166 1.87 16.40 -0.39
CA HIS A 166 0.45 16.13 -0.18
C HIS A 166 -0.39 17.40 -0.22
N LEU A 167 -1.71 17.21 -0.25
CA LEU A 167 -2.67 18.30 -0.27
C LEU A 167 -3.37 18.42 1.08
N TYR A 168 -3.43 19.62 1.61
CA TYR A 168 -4.18 19.95 2.80
C TYR A 168 -5.06 21.18 2.56
N GLY A 169 -5.92 21.53 3.49
CA GLY A 169 -6.70 22.75 3.35
C GLY A 169 -7.72 22.99 4.44
N SER A 170 -8.52 24.00 4.19
CA SER A 170 -9.67 24.38 4.99
C SER A 170 -10.78 24.87 4.07
N TRP A 171 -11.93 25.18 4.62
CA TRP A 171 -13.02 25.78 3.85
C TRP A 171 -12.54 27.06 3.12
N ALA A 172 -12.88 27.18 1.85
CA ALA A 172 -12.42 28.22 0.91
C ALA A 172 -10.89 28.32 0.72
N HIS A 173 -10.14 27.29 1.16
CA HIS A 173 -8.69 27.18 1.02
C HIS A 173 -8.27 25.72 0.83
N GLU A 174 -9.00 25.00 -0.02
CA GLU A 174 -8.78 23.57 -0.31
C GLU A 174 -7.56 23.35 -1.19
N ALA A 175 -7.05 22.11 -1.14
CA ALA A 175 -6.02 21.58 -2.04
C ALA A 175 -4.71 22.40 -2.08
N ARG A 176 -4.25 22.89 -0.92
CA ARG A 176 -2.94 23.52 -0.78
C ARG A 176 -1.85 22.47 -0.75
N VAL A 177 -0.78 22.74 -1.45
CA VAL A 177 0.38 21.82 -1.50
C VAL A 177 1.25 22.02 -0.27
N ASP A 178 1.61 20.93 0.39
CA ASP A 178 2.65 20.85 1.41
C ASP A 178 3.76 19.91 0.95
N ASN A 179 5.01 20.32 1.13
CA ASN A 179 6.21 19.57 0.85
C ASN A 179 7.01 19.38 2.14
N THR A 180 7.18 18.14 2.56
CA THR A 180 7.90 17.80 3.79
C THR A 180 9.03 16.83 3.48
N LEU A 181 10.28 17.20 3.75
CA LEU A 181 11.39 16.24 3.75
C LEU A 181 11.24 15.34 4.98
N LEU A 182 11.08 14.02 4.74
CA LEU A 182 10.86 13.07 5.83
C LEU A 182 12.14 12.87 6.63
N THR A 183 11.95 12.78 7.94
CA THR A 183 12.99 12.44 8.94
C THR A 183 12.59 11.17 9.68
N HIS A 184 13.54 10.57 10.41
CA HIS A 184 13.26 9.34 11.18
C HIS A 184 12.06 9.51 12.10
N GLY A 185 11.21 8.50 12.13
CA GLY A 185 9.94 8.48 12.85
C GLY A 185 8.75 8.39 11.89
N ILE A 186 7.57 8.73 12.37
CA ILE A 186 6.33 8.58 11.63
C ILE A 186 5.72 9.95 11.32
N LYS A 187 5.53 10.26 10.03
CA LYS A 187 4.64 11.31 9.55
C LYS A 187 3.31 10.67 9.19
N THR A 188 2.21 11.21 9.68
CA THR A 188 0.86 10.74 9.40
C THR A 188 0.04 11.79 8.68
N ILE A 189 -0.69 11.38 7.64
CA ILE A 189 -1.75 12.14 6.99
C ILE A 189 -3.05 11.37 7.26
N GLU A 190 -4.04 12.00 7.89
CA GLU A 190 -5.24 11.29 8.30
C GLU A 190 -6.47 12.19 8.42
N SER A 191 -7.66 11.58 8.25
CA SER A 191 -8.93 12.17 8.66
C SER A 191 -9.50 11.43 9.85
N LYS A 192 -9.95 12.20 10.86
CA LYS A 192 -10.68 11.73 12.06
C LYS A 192 -12.00 12.50 12.23
N LYS A 193 -12.46 13.15 11.17
CA LYS A 193 -13.56 14.10 11.23
C LYS A 193 -14.89 13.45 10.85
N GLY A 194 -15.41 12.66 11.76
CA GLY A 194 -16.63 11.89 11.56
C GLY A 194 -16.36 10.64 10.71
N THR A 195 -17.19 10.39 9.71
CA THR A 195 -17.15 9.20 8.86
C THR A 195 -16.79 9.53 7.41
N ARG A 196 -16.09 10.62 7.17
CA ARG A 196 -15.79 11.12 5.82
C ARG A 196 -14.36 11.57 5.66
N THR A 197 -13.87 11.50 4.44
CA THR A 197 -12.73 12.27 3.97
C THR A 197 -13.13 13.75 3.93
N THR A 198 -12.29 14.63 4.45
CA THR A 198 -12.59 16.06 4.51
C THR A 198 -11.67 16.84 3.58
N HIS A 199 -11.96 18.13 3.40
CA HIS A 199 -11.08 19.05 2.67
C HIS A 199 -9.79 19.43 3.43
N THR A 200 -9.64 18.96 4.69
CA THR A 200 -8.43 19.27 5.48
C THR A 200 -7.24 18.42 5.10
N GLU A 201 -7.47 17.19 4.65
CA GLU A 201 -6.43 16.27 4.19
C GLU A 201 -6.98 15.42 3.05
N ASN A 202 -6.15 15.11 2.07
CA ASN A 202 -6.51 14.23 0.96
C ASN A 202 -5.88 12.85 1.15
N PRO A 203 -6.58 11.75 0.80
CA PRO A 203 -6.05 10.39 0.87
C PRO A 203 -5.12 10.08 -0.31
N ALA A 204 -4.28 11.05 -0.70
CA ALA A 204 -3.36 10.94 -1.81
C ALA A 204 -2.05 11.67 -1.51
N PHE A 205 -0.96 11.19 -2.09
CA PHE A 205 0.37 11.75 -1.90
C PHE A 205 1.30 11.43 -3.07
N MET A 206 2.41 12.15 -3.12
CA MET A 206 3.57 11.83 -3.94
C MET A 206 4.83 11.84 -3.08
N ILE A 207 5.78 10.98 -3.36
CA ILE A 207 7.10 10.97 -2.73
C ILE A 207 8.14 11.05 -3.83
N SER A 208 8.86 12.17 -3.87
CA SER A 208 10.04 12.31 -4.72
C SER A 208 11.24 11.70 -4.02
N LEU A 209 11.96 10.81 -4.72
CA LEU A 209 13.08 10.05 -4.19
C LEU A 209 14.40 10.76 -4.47
N ASP A 210 15.34 10.67 -3.53
CA ASP A 210 16.73 11.17 -3.63
C ASP A 210 16.86 12.67 -3.92
N THR A 211 15.83 13.43 -3.54
CA THR A 211 15.78 14.89 -3.72
C THR A 211 15.11 15.58 -2.54
N ASP A 212 15.36 16.85 -2.39
CA ASP A 212 14.65 17.78 -1.49
C ASP A 212 13.81 18.81 -2.25
N THR A 213 13.71 18.66 -3.58
CA THR A 213 13.01 19.58 -4.46
C THR A 213 11.95 18.85 -5.28
N PHE A 214 10.72 19.36 -5.24
CA PHE A 214 9.63 18.87 -6.09
C PHE A 214 9.88 19.23 -7.56
N SER A 215 9.66 18.27 -8.46
CA SER A 215 9.76 18.47 -9.91
C SER A 215 8.62 17.79 -10.66
N GLU A 216 8.00 18.54 -11.58
CA GLU A 216 6.96 18.03 -12.48
C GLU A 216 7.54 17.13 -13.59
N THR A 217 8.81 17.31 -13.94
CA THR A 217 9.35 16.77 -15.20
C THR A 217 10.52 15.81 -15.03
N THR A 218 11.14 15.77 -13.86
CA THR A 218 12.35 14.97 -13.62
C THR A 218 12.32 14.27 -12.26
N GLY A 219 13.07 13.19 -12.16
CA GLY A 219 13.29 12.42 -10.95
C GLY A 219 12.27 11.30 -10.73
N ASP A 220 12.61 10.42 -9.81
CA ASP A 220 11.81 9.28 -9.44
C ASP A 220 10.72 9.68 -8.43
N VAL A 221 9.49 9.32 -8.73
CA VAL A 221 8.33 9.64 -7.90
C VAL A 221 7.46 8.40 -7.69
N VAL A 222 7.20 8.09 -6.44
CA VAL A 222 6.17 7.13 -6.02
C VAL A 222 4.92 7.93 -5.69
N ALA A 223 3.78 7.59 -6.26
CA ALA A 223 2.50 8.22 -5.95
C ALA A 223 1.47 7.20 -5.51
N GLY A 224 0.60 7.61 -4.60
CA GLY A 224 -0.45 6.76 -4.07
C GLY A 224 -1.74 7.53 -3.78
N ALA A 225 -2.86 6.81 -3.90
CA ALA A 225 -4.18 7.29 -3.53
C ALA A 225 -5.01 6.15 -2.95
N LEU A 226 -5.70 6.39 -1.83
CA LEU A 226 -6.59 5.41 -1.21
C LEU A 226 -8.02 5.61 -1.70
N ALA A 227 -8.63 4.56 -2.24
CA ALA A 227 -10.02 4.55 -2.71
C ALA A 227 -11.00 4.37 -1.54
N TRP A 228 -11.04 5.35 -0.64
CA TRP A 228 -11.90 5.35 0.55
C TRP A 228 -12.44 6.74 0.83
N SER A 229 -13.74 6.85 1.05
CA SER A 229 -14.44 8.12 1.30
C SER A 229 -14.68 8.41 2.79
N GLY A 230 -14.29 7.50 3.69
CA GLY A 230 -14.40 7.64 5.14
C GLY A 230 -13.13 8.18 5.79
N ASN A 231 -13.02 7.99 7.11
CA ASN A 231 -11.79 8.27 7.84
C ASN A 231 -10.66 7.39 7.33
N PHE A 232 -9.56 7.99 6.94
CA PHE A 232 -8.39 7.31 6.39
C PHE A 232 -7.13 7.64 7.19
N ARG A 233 -6.13 6.79 7.05
CA ARG A 233 -4.78 7.04 7.55
C ARG A 233 -3.73 6.57 6.55
N LEU A 234 -2.77 7.45 6.30
CA LEU A 234 -1.54 7.17 5.58
C LEU A 234 -0.38 7.41 6.54
N ASN A 235 0.38 6.38 6.85
CA ASN A 235 1.57 6.45 7.70
C ASN A 235 2.83 6.33 6.86
N PHE A 236 3.78 7.22 7.12
CA PHE A 236 5.09 7.25 6.49
C PHE A 236 6.14 7.09 7.59
N GLU A 237 6.58 5.86 7.81
CA GLU A 237 7.54 5.51 8.85
C GLU A 237 8.93 5.36 8.24
N LEU A 238 9.80 6.34 8.51
CA LEU A 238 11.21 6.27 8.13
C LEU A 238 12.00 5.61 9.25
N THR A 239 12.54 4.43 8.95
CA THR A 239 13.29 3.61 9.92
C THR A 239 14.73 4.06 10.08
N GLU A 240 15.42 3.53 11.11
CA GLU A 240 16.84 3.73 11.35
C GLU A 240 17.74 3.19 10.22
N PHE A 241 17.21 2.32 9.36
CA PHE A 241 17.89 1.80 8.17
C PHE A 241 17.63 2.62 6.91
N ASN A 242 16.99 3.78 7.04
CA ASN A 242 16.59 4.65 5.95
C ASN A 242 15.64 3.96 4.94
N ILE A 243 14.81 3.05 5.42
CA ILE A 243 13.73 2.43 4.66
C ILE A 243 12.45 3.14 5.04
N LEU A 244 11.69 3.60 4.06
CA LEU A 244 10.40 4.21 4.25
C LEU A 244 9.31 3.14 4.12
N ASN A 245 8.60 2.86 5.21
CA ASN A 245 7.42 2.02 5.22
C ASN A 245 6.17 2.88 5.11
N ILE A 246 5.39 2.65 4.05
CA ILE A 246 4.15 3.38 3.80
C ILE A 246 2.98 2.45 4.09
N LEU A 247 2.12 2.83 5.03
CA LEU A 247 0.85 2.14 5.31
C LEU A 247 -0.31 3.00 4.85
N ALA A 248 -1.28 2.41 4.17
CA ALA A 248 -2.46 3.12 3.68
C ALA A 248 -3.73 2.30 3.94
N GLY A 249 -4.75 2.93 4.51
CA GLY A 249 -6.01 2.25 4.77
C GLY A 249 -7.02 3.07 5.58
N ILE A 250 -8.04 2.37 6.04
CA ILE A 250 -9.05 2.92 6.94
C ILE A 250 -8.37 3.34 8.25
N ASN A 251 -8.73 4.51 8.75
CA ASN A 251 -8.20 4.99 10.02
C ASN A 251 -8.71 4.13 11.19
N PRO A 252 -7.82 3.47 11.95
CA PRO A 252 -8.25 2.67 13.10
C PRO A 252 -8.65 3.52 14.32
N TYR A 253 -8.53 4.85 14.24
CA TYR A 253 -8.99 5.74 15.31
C TYR A 253 -10.49 5.61 15.52
N ALA A 254 -10.90 5.34 16.75
CA ALA A 254 -12.28 5.10 17.15
C ALA A 254 -13.00 4.03 16.29
N SER A 255 -12.25 3.10 15.72
CA SER A 255 -12.76 2.04 14.86
C SER A 255 -12.07 0.72 15.22
N ALA A 256 -12.88 -0.27 15.55
CA ALA A 256 -12.46 -1.66 15.70
C ALA A 256 -13.51 -2.53 15.02
N TYR A 257 -13.08 -3.49 14.23
CA TYR A 257 -13.98 -4.36 13.50
C TYR A 257 -13.93 -5.78 14.05
N THR A 258 -15.08 -6.29 14.47
CA THR A 258 -15.19 -7.66 14.97
C THR A 258 -15.60 -8.59 13.83
N LEU A 259 -14.79 -9.62 13.58
CA LEU A 259 -15.10 -10.70 12.64
C LEU A 259 -15.55 -11.93 13.43
N ALA A 260 -16.75 -12.42 13.18
CA ALA A 260 -17.19 -13.71 13.67
C ALA A 260 -16.45 -14.84 12.94
N LYS A 261 -16.54 -16.06 13.47
CA LYS A 261 -15.97 -17.24 12.81
C LYS A 261 -16.53 -17.42 11.39
N GLY A 262 -15.66 -17.57 10.43
CA GLY A 262 -15.99 -17.77 9.01
C GLY A 262 -16.24 -16.46 8.25
N GLU A 263 -16.26 -15.32 8.92
CA GLU A 263 -16.40 -14.02 8.24
C GLU A 263 -15.09 -13.53 7.65
N SER A 264 -15.21 -12.66 6.66
CA SER A 264 -14.10 -11.97 6.03
C SER A 264 -14.35 -10.47 5.94
N PHE A 265 -13.26 -9.71 5.96
CA PHE A 265 -13.25 -8.26 5.72
C PHE A 265 -12.35 -7.94 4.54
N SER A 266 -12.89 -7.25 3.55
CA SER A 266 -12.12 -6.73 2.41
C SER A 266 -11.85 -5.25 2.62
N THR A 267 -10.58 -4.86 2.59
CA THR A 267 -10.17 -3.46 2.72
C THR A 267 -10.40 -2.69 1.42
N PRO A 268 -10.51 -1.35 1.47
CA PRO A 268 -10.55 -0.54 0.24
C PRO A 268 -9.24 -0.66 -0.54
N GLU A 269 -9.28 -0.37 -1.84
CA GLU A 269 -8.08 -0.41 -2.68
C GLU A 269 -7.14 0.76 -2.42
N MET A 270 -5.86 0.48 -2.32
CA MET A 270 -4.77 1.45 -2.44
C MET A 270 -4.26 1.44 -3.88
N ILE A 271 -4.14 2.61 -4.48
CA ILE A 271 -3.74 2.80 -5.86
C ILE A 271 -2.29 3.29 -5.87
N TRP A 272 -1.39 2.56 -6.52
CA TRP A 272 0.04 2.84 -6.59
C TRP A 272 0.48 3.13 -8.02
N THR A 273 1.37 4.10 -8.20
CA THR A 273 2.11 4.29 -9.45
C THR A 273 3.53 4.78 -9.17
N PHE A 274 4.39 4.62 -10.16
CA PHE A 274 5.76 5.12 -10.16
C PHE A 274 6.04 5.86 -11.49
N SER A 275 6.90 6.85 -11.42
CA SER A 275 7.42 7.58 -12.59
C SER A 275 8.89 7.89 -12.40
N ASP A 276 9.69 7.73 -13.43
CA ASP A 276 11.08 8.20 -13.55
C ASP A 276 11.17 9.58 -14.23
N ARG A 277 10.02 10.20 -14.50
CA ARG A 277 9.87 11.47 -15.21
C ARG A 277 9.07 12.49 -14.43
N GLY A 278 9.31 12.56 -13.12
CA GLY A 278 8.72 13.54 -12.23
C GLY A 278 7.24 13.30 -11.89
N ALA A 279 6.72 14.20 -11.09
CA ALA A 279 5.36 14.16 -10.53
C ALA A 279 4.27 14.28 -11.60
N GLY A 280 4.52 15.04 -12.67
CA GLY A 280 3.56 15.20 -13.78
C GLY A 280 3.26 13.88 -14.50
N GLN A 281 4.25 13.00 -14.69
CA GLN A 281 4.00 11.69 -15.28
C GLN A 281 3.27 10.77 -14.31
N ALA A 282 3.61 10.78 -13.02
CA ALA A 282 2.88 10.02 -12.00
C ALA A 282 1.40 10.44 -11.96
N SER A 283 1.13 11.74 -12.00
CA SER A 283 -0.22 12.31 -12.08
C SER A 283 -0.97 11.83 -13.34
N ARG A 284 -0.34 11.88 -14.52
CA ARG A 284 -0.94 11.39 -15.77
C ARG A 284 -1.26 9.91 -15.75
N ASN A 285 -0.44 9.07 -15.11
CA ASN A 285 -0.72 7.65 -14.92
C ASN A 285 -2.03 7.45 -14.15
N LEU A 286 -2.19 8.14 -13.01
CA LEU A 286 -3.40 8.08 -12.18
C LEU A 286 -4.63 8.62 -12.92
N HIS A 287 -4.52 9.74 -13.61
CA HIS A 287 -5.62 10.33 -14.38
C HIS A 287 -6.07 9.43 -15.52
N ARG A 288 -5.13 8.81 -16.24
CA ARG A 288 -5.44 7.87 -17.31
C ARG A 288 -6.15 6.64 -16.77
N TRP A 289 -5.63 6.06 -15.69
CA TRP A 289 -6.27 4.93 -15.02
C TRP A 289 -7.69 5.27 -14.56
N ALA A 290 -7.86 6.44 -13.92
CA ALA A 290 -9.18 6.86 -13.43
C ALA A 290 -10.19 6.99 -14.58
N ARG A 291 -9.81 7.59 -15.71
CA ARG A 291 -10.69 7.71 -16.89
C ARG A 291 -11.01 6.37 -17.52
N ASP A 292 -10.04 5.47 -17.62
CA ASP A 292 -10.22 4.18 -18.29
C ASP A 292 -11.01 3.17 -17.46
N TYR A 293 -10.90 3.22 -16.10
CA TYR A 293 -11.40 2.15 -15.25
C TYR A 293 -12.23 2.58 -14.03
N TRP A 294 -12.09 3.81 -13.57
CA TRP A 294 -12.72 4.25 -12.33
C TRP A 294 -13.95 5.15 -12.55
N MET A 295 -13.83 6.11 -13.45
CA MET A 295 -14.90 7.07 -13.70
C MET A 295 -16.04 6.44 -14.51
N HIS A 296 -17.28 6.66 -14.09
CA HIS A 296 -18.48 6.11 -14.73
C HIS A 296 -18.58 6.50 -16.23
N SER A 297 -18.31 7.75 -16.56
CA SER A 297 -18.38 8.25 -17.93
C SER A 297 -17.03 8.33 -18.67
N GLY A 298 -15.92 7.99 -17.97
CA GLY A 298 -14.58 7.96 -18.55
C GLY A 298 -14.19 9.26 -19.25
N TYR A 299 -14.18 9.22 -20.57
CA TYR A 299 -13.90 10.38 -21.44
C TYR A 299 -15.17 11.17 -21.85
N GLY A 300 -16.31 10.88 -21.24
CA GLY A 300 -17.55 11.60 -21.52
C GLY A 300 -17.47 13.08 -21.12
N MET A 301 -18.34 13.88 -21.74
CA MET A 301 -18.42 15.31 -21.42
C MET A 301 -18.98 15.50 -20.00
N VAL A 302 -18.27 16.25 -19.17
CA VAL A 302 -18.77 16.70 -17.87
C VAL A 302 -19.39 18.09 -18.06
N PRO A 303 -20.65 18.30 -17.70
CA PRO A 303 -21.29 19.60 -17.83
C PRO A 303 -20.66 20.62 -16.87
N THR A 304 -20.63 21.87 -17.30
CA THR A 304 -20.26 22.99 -16.43
C THR A 304 -21.37 23.23 -15.41
N LEU A 305 -21.02 23.22 -14.15
CA LEU A 305 -21.93 23.48 -13.04
C LEU A 305 -21.64 24.86 -12.43
N LEU A 306 -22.63 25.72 -12.39
CA LEU A 306 -22.60 26.94 -11.58
C LEU A 306 -23.21 26.66 -10.21
N ASN A 307 -22.43 26.84 -9.17
CA ASN A 307 -22.93 26.81 -7.79
C ASN A 307 -23.19 28.26 -7.33
N SER A 308 -24.45 28.57 -7.03
CA SER A 308 -24.85 29.92 -6.59
C SER A 308 -24.69 30.14 -5.08
N TRP A 309 -24.16 29.17 -4.35
CA TRP A 309 -23.99 29.31 -2.90
C TRP A 309 -22.99 30.43 -2.52
N GLU A 310 -22.00 30.64 -3.35
CA GLU A 310 -20.94 31.66 -3.15
C GLU A 310 -21.00 32.77 -4.22
N GLY A 311 -22.11 32.85 -4.95
CA GLY A 311 -22.34 33.85 -6.01
C GLY A 311 -23.13 35.06 -5.54
#